data_a9e2f31f404843618919214816b0227b
#
_entry.id   a9e2f31f404843618919214816b0227b
#
_cell.length_a   1.000
_cell.length_b   1.000
_cell.length_c   1.000
_cell.angle_alpha   90.00
_cell.angle_beta   90.00
_cell.angle_gamma   90.00
#
_symmetry.space_group_name_H-M   'P 1'
#
loop_
_entity.id
_entity.type
_entity.pdbx_description
1 polymer ?
#
loop_
_entity_poly.entity_id
_entity_poly.type
_entity_poly.pdbx_seq_one_letter_code
_entity_poly.pdbx_strand_id
1 'polypeptide(L)'
;YCSVQEHVIINFINFIFQMSITNMYIQNPPKNIREQIYRTFDKSIIHEKQQPYLEVSKEMIQTFNSQYSERVIGQERAKKKLLQAIYPLVDGKQSKPVVILLYGDSGLGKTESAQYMAELMGGKLLRKQFSMYQNNESANYIFGGRYNEKSFAQDLLARETNVLLFDEFDKALSVFHSAFYQLFD
;
A
#
# COMPACT_ATOMS: atom_id res chain seq x y z
N TYR A 1 -2.08 16.39 1.74
CA TYR A 1 -3.46 16.93 1.77
C TYR A 1 -4.13 16.76 3.13
N CYS A 2 -3.78 15.74 3.91
CA CYS A 2 -4.30 15.56 5.28
C CYS A 2 -3.99 16.71 6.22
N SER A 3 -3.01 17.55 5.87
CA SER A 3 -2.60 18.73 6.65
C SER A 3 -3.20 20.05 6.15
N VAL A 4 -4.10 20.01 5.17
CA VAL A 4 -4.70 21.21 4.59
C VAL A 4 -6.14 21.36 5.09
N GLN A 5 -6.49 22.53 5.57
CA GLN A 5 -7.86 22.79 6.05
C GLN A 5 -8.86 22.67 4.92
N GLU A 6 -10.06 22.17 5.21
CA GLU A 6 -11.09 21.86 4.23
C GLU A 6 -11.44 23.05 3.31
N HIS A 7 -11.49 24.27 3.85
CA HIS A 7 -11.75 25.48 3.06
C HIS A 7 -10.69 25.74 1.98
N VAL A 8 -9.43 25.36 2.20
CA VAL A 8 -8.36 25.47 1.18
C VAL A 8 -8.55 24.43 0.08
N ILE A 9 -9.00 23.22 0.44
CA ILE A 9 -9.33 22.18 -0.53
C ILE A 9 -10.50 22.61 -1.41
N ILE A 10 -11.55 23.17 -0.81
CA ILE A 10 -12.72 23.67 -1.53
C ILE A 10 -12.39 24.81 -2.47
N ASN A 11 -11.52 25.72 -2.06
CA ASN A 11 -11.10 26.89 -2.83
C ASN A 11 -9.75 26.73 -3.55
N PHE A 12 -9.31 25.51 -3.77
CA PHE A 12 -7.96 25.21 -4.28
C PHE A 12 -7.63 25.97 -5.57
N ILE A 13 -8.52 25.99 -6.53
CA ILE A 13 -8.31 26.66 -7.83
C ILE A 13 -8.20 28.17 -7.66
N ASN A 14 -9.02 28.81 -6.83
CA ASN A 14 -8.93 30.23 -6.57
C ASN A 14 -7.58 30.60 -5.94
N PHE A 15 -7.05 29.74 -5.07
CA PHE A 15 -5.74 29.89 -4.49
C PHE A 15 -4.62 29.78 -5.54
N ILE A 16 -4.73 28.83 -6.46
CA ILE A 16 -3.78 28.64 -7.55
C ILE A 16 -3.75 29.85 -8.51
N PHE A 17 -4.91 30.40 -8.85
CA PHE A 17 -4.99 31.60 -9.71
C PHE A 17 -4.35 32.85 -9.11
N GLN A 18 -4.24 32.94 -7.78
CA GLN A 18 -3.51 34.04 -7.12
C GLN A 18 -1.99 33.89 -7.23
N MET A 19 -1.51 32.71 -7.60
CA MET A 19 -0.10 32.43 -7.80
C MET A 19 0.23 32.45 -9.30
N SER A 20 1.26 33.15 -9.69
CA SER A 20 1.78 33.12 -11.07
C SER A 20 2.52 31.81 -11.33
N ILE A 21 1.79 30.69 -11.44
CA ILE A 21 2.36 29.36 -11.61
C ILE A 21 2.38 28.99 -13.10
N THR A 22 3.55 28.62 -13.62
CA THR A 22 3.72 28.14 -14.98
C THR A 22 3.46 26.63 -15.08
N ASN A 23 3.92 25.85 -14.10
CA ASN A 23 3.75 24.40 -14.05
C ASN A 23 3.37 23.99 -12.63
N MET A 24 2.43 23.05 -12.53
CA MET A 24 1.97 22.52 -11.24
C MET A 24 2.08 21.00 -11.26
N TYR A 25 2.74 20.44 -10.24
CA TYR A 25 2.85 19.01 -10.03
C TYR A 25 2.07 18.61 -8.78
N ILE A 26 1.12 17.71 -8.92
CA ILE A 26 0.27 17.27 -7.81
C ILE A 26 0.33 15.75 -7.72
N GLN A 27 0.66 15.24 -6.54
CA GLN A 27 0.69 13.81 -6.26
C GLN A 27 -0.54 13.42 -5.43
N ASN A 28 -1.30 12.41 -5.90
CA ASN A 28 -2.46 11.85 -5.22
C ASN A 28 -3.46 12.92 -4.73
N PRO A 29 -3.98 13.80 -5.60
CA PRO A 29 -4.92 14.82 -5.19
C PRO A 29 -6.22 14.21 -4.65
N PRO A 30 -6.81 14.79 -3.60
CA PRO A 30 -8.16 14.45 -3.18
C PRO A 30 -9.16 14.58 -4.34
N LYS A 31 -10.22 13.80 -4.31
CA LYS A 31 -11.24 13.80 -5.36
C LYS A 31 -11.74 15.20 -5.71
N ASN A 32 -12.03 16.02 -4.68
CA ASN A 32 -12.50 17.39 -4.87
C ASN A 32 -11.50 18.29 -5.62
N ILE A 33 -10.20 18.19 -5.33
CA ILE A 33 -9.16 18.93 -6.04
C ILE A 33 -9.05 18.44 -7.49
N ARG A 34 -9.07 17.13 -7.70
CA ARG A 34 -9.02 16.54 -9.04
C ARG A 34 -10.19 17.03 -9.89
N GLU A 35 -11.41 17.00 -9.36
CA GLU A 35 -12.60 17.48 -10.07
C GLU A 35 -12.52 18.99 -10.38
N GLN A 36 -12.02 19.82 -9.47
CA GLN A 36 -11.81 21.24 -9.73
C GLN A 36 -10.81 21.48 -10.88
N ILE A 37 -9.69 20.73 -10.91
CA ILE A 37 -8.69 20.83 -11.97
C ILE A 37 -9.33 20.49 -13.32
N TYR A 38 -10.07 19.36 -13.41
CA TYR A 38 -10.69 18.91 -14.67
C TYR A 38 -11.84 19.80 -15.15
N ARG A 39 -12.48 20.57 -14.26
CA ARG A 39 -13.50 21.56 -14.63
C ARG A 39 -12.91 22.88 -15.12
N THR A 40 -11.70 23.21 -14.64
CA THR A 40 -11.12 24.54 -14.82
C THR A 40 -10.10 24.61 -15.94
N PHE A 41 -9.33 23.53 -16.12
CA PHE A 41 -8.26 23.49 -17.10
C PHE A 41 -8.61 22.60 -18.30
N ASP A 42 -8.11 22.95 -19.48
CA ASP A 42 -8.27 22.10 -20.66
C ASP A 42 -7.55 20.77 -20.44
N LYS A 43 -8.21 19.68 -20.89
CA LYS A 43 -7.64 18.33 -20.76
C LYS A 43 -6.32 18.14 -21.51
N SER A 44 -6.05 18.93 -22.54
CA SER A 44 -4.82 18.87 -23.32
C SER A 44 -3.56 19.25 -22.54
N ILE A 45 -3.72 20.04 -21.47
CA ILE A 45 -2.61 20.47 -20.60
C ILE A 45 -2.49 19.65 -19.32
N ILE A 46 -3.44 18.72 -19.08
CA ILE A 46 -3.43 17.85 -17.91
C ILE A 46 -2.75 16.53 -18.27
N HIS A 47 -1.58 16.28 -17.67
CA HIS A 47 -0.84 15.05 -17.86
C HIS A 47 -0.92 14.18 -16.60
N GLU A 48 -1.72 13.12 -16.65
CA GLU A 48 -1.78 12.12 -15.57
C GLU A 48 -0.71 11.05 -15.79
N LYS A 49 0.07 10.81 -14.73
CA LYS A 49 0.92 9.63 -14.63
C LYS A 49 0.41 8.78 -13.48
N GLN A 50 0.01 7.56 -13.78
CA GLN A 50 -0.25 6.55 -12.76
C GLN A 50 1.02 5.75 -12.52
N GLN A 51 1.32 5.43 -11.26
CA GLN A 51 2.40 4.50 -10.95
C GLN A 51 1.91 3.10 -11.30
N PRO A 52 2.52 2.44 -12.30
CA PRO A 52 2.16 1.07 -12.60
C PRO A 52 2.72 0.17 -11.49
N TYR A 53 1.85 -0.57 -10.83
CA TYR A 53 2.28 -1.68 -9.98
C TYR A 53 2.33 -2.93 -10.84
N LEU A 54 3.41 -3.71 -10.72
CA LEU A 54 3.49 -5.01 -11.38
C LEU A 54 2.39 -5.92 -10.82
N GLU A 55 1.66 -6.54 -11.73
CA GLU A 55 0.68 -7.56 -11.40
C GLU A 55 1.35 -8.93 -11.34
N VAL A 56 0.68 -9.88 -10.68
CA VAL A 56 1.18 -11.25 -10.62
C VAL A 56 1.09 -11.89 -12.00
N SER A 57 2.22 -12.27 -12.57
CA SER A 57 2.30 -12.96 -13.85
C SER A 57 2.61 -14.45 -13.68
N LYS A 58 2.41 -15.24 -14.75
CA LYS A 58 2.80 -16.66 -14.76
C LYS A 58 4.30 -16.84 -14.62
N GLU A 59 5.08 -15.97 -15.22
CA GLU A 59 6.55 -15.96 -15.14
C GLU A 59 7.00 -15.69 -13.71
N MET A 60 6.36 -14.75 -13.00
CA MET A 60 6.61 -14.49 -11.59
C MET A 60 6.33 -15.73 -10.74
N ILE A 61 5.20 -16.42 -10.97
CA ILE A 61 4.85 -17.66 -10.26
C ILE A 61 5.91 -18.76 -10.50
N GLN A 62 6.37 -18.91 -11.73
CA GLN A 62 7.41 -19.88 -12.09
C GLN A 62 8.74 -19.55 -11.41
N THR A 63 9.14 -18.28 -11.43
CA THR A 63 10.37 -17.80 -10.75
C THR A 63 10.28 -18.00 -9.25
N PHE A 64 9.16 -17.63 -8.63
CA PHE A 64 8.91 -17.89 -7.22
C PHE A 64 9.03 -19.40 -6.90
N ASN A 65 8.40 -20.25 -7.71
CA ASN A 65 8.43 -21.69 -7.49
C ASN A 65 9.83 -22.30 -7.61
N SER A 66 10.65 -21.84 -8.54
CA SER A 66 12.01 -22.37 -8.76
C SER A 66 13.02 -21.88 -7.72
N GLN A 67 12.95 -20.62 -7.31
CA GLN A 67 14.00 -19.98 -6.52
C GLN A 67 13.67 -19.81 -5.03
N TYR A 68 12.40 -19.98 -4.62
CA TYR A 68 11.98 -19.75 -3.23
C TYR A 68 12.80 -20.57 -2.22
N SER A 69 13.06 -21.86 -2.51
CA SER A 69 13.74 -22.77 -1.60
C SER A 69 15.22 -22.48 -1.43
N GLU A 70 15.81 -21.67 -2.31
CA GLU A 70 17.18 -21.17 -2.18
C GLU A 70 17.26 -20.06 -1.12
N ARG A 71 16.19 -19.27 -0.98
CA ARG A 71 16.11 -18.15 -0.03
C ARG A 71 15.50 -18.54 1.32
N VAL A 72 14.49 -19.41 1.29
CA VAL A 72 13.77 -19.86 2.49
C VAL A 72 13.87 -21.38 2.60
N ILE A 73 14.93 -21.82 3.27
CA ILE A 73 15.31 -23.23 3.36
C ILE A 73 14.29 -23.99 4.22
N GLY A 74 13.92 -25.21 3.79
CA GLY A 74 13.11 -26.13 4.58
C GLY A 74 11.61 -25.78 4.68
N GLN A 75 11.11 -24.79 3.92
CA GLN A 75 9.74 -24.31 4.00
C GLN A 75 8.88 -24.68 2.77
N GLU A 76 9.02 -25.90 2.25
CA GLU A 76 8.30 -26.37 1.05
C GLU A 76 6.77 -26.32 1.21
N ARG A 77 6.27 -26.59 2.41
CA ARG A 77 4.83 -26.50 2.70
C ARG A 77 4.34 -25.04 2.62
N ALA A 78 5.09 -24.11 3.17
CA ALA A 78 4.78 -22.68 3.11
C ALA A 78 4.83 -22.20 1.64
N LYS A 79 5.87 -22.56 0.89
CA LYS A 79 6.00 -22.29 -0.55
C LYS A 79 4.75 -22.70 -1.32
N LYS A 80 4.33 -23.96 -1.16
CA LYS A 80 3.14 -24.47 -1.84
C LYS A 80 1.87 -23.68 -1.49
N LYS A 81 1.68 -23.33 -0.20
CA LYS A 81 0.53 -22.54 0.25
C LYS A 81 0.56 -21.10 -0.27
N LEU A 82 1.72 -20.46 -0.29
CA LEU A 82 1.90 -19.15 -0.89
C LEU A 82 1.53 -19.15 -2.37
N LEU A 83 2.06 -20.11 -3.14
CA LEU A 83 1.72 -20.28 -4.56
C LEU A 83 0.21 -20.47 -4.77
N GLN A 84 -0.44 -21.32 -3.97
CA GLN A 84 -1.89 -21.53 -4.05
C GLN A 84 -2.68 -20.24 -3.77
N ALA A 85 -2.21 -19.42 -2.83
CA ALA A 85 -2.89 -18.19 -2.47
C ALA A 85 -2.74 -17.08 -3.53
N ILE A 86 -1.56 -16.96 -4.16
CA ILE A 86 -1.29 -15.90 -5.14
C ILE A 86 -1.68 -16.26 -6.59
N TYR A 87 -1.80 -17.56 -6.90
CA TYR A 87 -2.12 -18.01 -8.25
C TYR A 87 -3.41 -17.40 -8.84
N PRO A 88 -4.51 -17.22 -8.10
CA PRO A 88 -5.71 -16.57 -8.61
C PRO A 88 -5.54 -15.12 -9.06
N LEU A 89 -4.46 -14.45 -8.63
CA LEU A 89 -4.15 -13.08 -9.03
C LEU A 89 -3.64 -12.98 -10.47
N VAL A 90 -3.15 -14.09 -11.06
CA VAL A 90 -2.58 -14.12 -12.42
C VAL A 90 -3.60 -13.69 -13.47
N ASP A 91 -4.87 -13.98 -13.27
CA ASP A 91 -5.92 -13.64 -14.24
C ASP A 91 -6.47 -12.21 -14.07
N GLY A 92 -6.00 -11.45 -13.09
CA GLY A 92 -6.43 -10.07 -12.83
C GLY A 92 -7.92 -9.92 -12.47
N LYS A 93 -8.63 -11.02 -12.22
CA LYS A 93 -10.09 -11.03 -11.97
C LYS A 93 -10.46 -10.77 -10.52
N GLN A 94 -9.48 -10.83 -9.62
CA GLN A 94 -9.72 -10.66 -8.19
C GLN A 94 -9.68 -9.19 -7.82
N SER A 95 -10.79 -8.66 -7.33
CA SER A 95 -10.91 -7.27 -6.87
C SER A 95 -10.52 -7.08 -5.41
N LYS A 96 -10.53 -8.15 -4.62
CA LYS A 96 -10.19 -8.11 -3.19
C LYS A 96 -8.72 -8.48 -2.97
N PRO A 97 -8.08 -7.93 -1.91
CA PRO A 97 -6.71 -8.32 -1.57
C PRO A 97 -6.65 -9.78 -1.13
N VAL A 98 -5.54 -10.44 -1.46
CA VAL A 98 -5.22 -11.76 -0.90
C VAL A 98 -4.57 -11.57 0.45
N VAL A 99 -5.21 -12.07 1.49
CA VAL A 99 -4.69 -12.01 2.87
C VAL A 99 -4.06 -13.34 3.23
N ILE A 100 -2.78 -13.31 3.59
CA ILE A 100 -2.00 -14.50 3.94
C ILE A 100 -1.52 -14.36 5.38
N LEU A 101 -1.89 -15.30 6.24
CA LEU A 101 -1.40 -15.37 7.62
C LEU A 101 -0.18 -16.31 7.68
N LEU A 102 0.99 -15.74 7.99
CA LEU A 102 2.23 -16.47 8.27
C LEU A 102 2.43 -16.55 9.79
N TYR A 103 2.37 -17.73 10.37
CA TYR A 103 2.56 -17.95 11.80
C TYR A 103 3.64 -19.02 12.06
N GLY A 104 4.22 -19.01 13.25
CA GLY A 104 5.30 -19.89 13.67
C GLY A 104 6.43 -19.13 14.35
N ASP A 105 7.46 -19.85 14.80
CA ASP A 105 8.60 -19.31 15.56
C ASP A 105 9.40 -18.27 14.77
N SER A 106 10.19 -17.49 15.49
CA SER A 106 11.14 -16.54 14.87
C SER A 106 12.19 -17.29 14.03
N GLY A 107 12.67 -16.63 12.97
CA GLY A 107 13.71 -17.22 12.10
C GLY A 107 13.22 -18.20 11.03
N LEU A 108 11.93 -18.51 10.96
CA LEU A 108 11.38 -19.46 9.95
C LEU A 108 11.17 -18.86 8.54
N GLY A 109 11.68 -17.66 8.27
CA GLY A 109 11.61 -17.06 6.94
C GLY A 109 10.31 -16.34 6.59
N LYS A 110 9.43 -16.01 7.57
CA LYS A 110 8.15 -15.31 7.31
C LYS A 110 8.36 -13.96 6.61
N THR A 111 9.22 -13.14 7.17
CA THR A 111 9.56 -11.81 6.60
C THR A 111 10.30 -11.95 5.27
N GLU A 112 11.22 -12.91 5.17
CA GLU A 112 11.97 -13.19 3.94
C GLU A 112 11.03 -13.61 2.80
N SER A 113 10.01 -14.40 3.09
CA SER A 113 8.99 -14.78 2.10
C SER A 113 8.25 -13.57 1.52
N ALA A 114 7.85 -12.63 2.39
CA ALA A 114 7.18 -11.40 1.95
C ALA A 114 8.15 -10.47 1.19
N GLN A 115 9.39 -10.37 1.66
CA GLN A 115 10.44 -9.58 0.99
C GLN A 115 10.71 -10.10 -0.41
N TYR A 116 10.89 -11.41 -0.56
CA TYR A 116 11.13 -12.03 -1.85
C TYR A 116 9.95 -11.82 -2.82
N MET A 117 8.74 -11.92 -2.33
CA MET A 117 7.54 -11.63 -3.13
C MET A 117 7.52 -10.18 -3.62
N ALA A 118 7.86 -9.22 -2.76
CA ALA A 118 7.91 -7.80 -3.14
C ALA A 118 8.99 -7.53 -4.20
N GLU A 119 10.16 -8.16 -4.07
CA GLU A 119 11.25 -8.07 -5.05
C GLU A 119 10.83 -8.58 -6.43
N LEU A 120 10.13 -9.73 -6.48
CA LEU A 120 9.58 -10.26 -7.73
C LEU A 120 8.51 -9.35 -8.35
N MET A 121 7.82 -8.56 -7.53
CA MET A 121 6.88 -7.54 -7.96
C MET A 121 7.55 -6.17 -8.21
N GLY A 122 8.89 -6.13 -8.31
CA GLY A 122 9.65 -5.01 -8.84
C GLY A 122 9.86 -3.83 -7.90
N GLY A 123 9.71 -3.99 -6.59
CA GLY A 123 9.93 -2.89 -5.67
C GLY A 123 10.10 -3.31 -4.22
N LYS A 124 10.08 -2.32 -3.33
CA LYS A 124 10.29 -2.54 -1.90
C LYS A 124 9.02 -2.97 -1.18
N LEU A 125 9.19 -3.89 -0.25
CA LEU A 125 8.14 -4.31 0.68
C LEU A 125 7.69 -3.14 1.56
N LEU A 126 6.40 -2.85 1.59
CA LEU A 126 5.84 -2.00 2.64
C LEU A 126 5.64 -2.82 3.91
N ARG A 127 6.62 -2.74 4.83
CA ARG A 127 6.59 -3.42 6.12
C ARG A 127 6.13 -2.48 7.22
N LYS A 128 5.17 -2.93 8.04
CA LYS A 128 4.72 -2.26 9.26
C LYS A 128 4.80 -3.22 10.44
N GLN A 129 5.55 -2.82 11.45
CA GLN A 129 5.75 -3.61 12.67
C GLN A 129 4.81 -3.10 13.76
N PHE A 130 3.78 -3.89 14.09
CA PHE A 130 2.69 -3.47 14.97
C PHE A 130 3.07 -3.46 16.45
N SER A 131 4.12 -4.15 16.86
CA SER A 131 4.65 -4.01 18.23
C SER A 131 5.14 -2.60 18.59
N MET A 132 5.43 -1.78 17.58
CA MET A 132 5.79 -0.37 17.79
C MET A 132 4.58 0.55 18.02
N TYR A 133 3.38 0.07 17.77
CA TYR A 133 2.13 0.83 17.83
C TYR A 133 1.26 0.35 19.00
N GLN A 134 1.71 0.56 20.24
CA GLN A 134 1.02 0.10 21.45
C GLN A 134 0.37 1.21 22.29
N ASN A 135 0.41 2.46 21.79
CA ASN A 135 -0.15 3.63 22.47
C ASN A 135 -1.28 4.27 21.67
N ASN A 136 -1.98 5.24 22.26
CA ASN A 136 -3.08 5.96 21.59
C ASN A 136 -2.64 6.75 20.33
N GLU A 137 -1.36 7.11 20.19
CA GLU A 137 -0.81 7.73 18.99
C GLU A 137 -0.89 6.82 17.78
N SER A 138 -0.91 5.52 18.04
CA SER A 138 -1.04 4.49 17.02
C SER A 138 -2.41 4.51 16.34
N ALA A 139 -3.47 4.86 17.06
CA ALA A 139 -4.80 5.04 16.46
C ALA A 139 -4.78 6.18 15.42
N ASN A 140 -4.04 7.26 15.71
CA ASN A 140 -3.88 8.39 14.80
C ASN A 140 -3.17 7.98 13.49
N TYR A 141 -2.25 7.04 13.56
CA TYR A 141 -1.57 6.53 12.36
C TYR A 141 -2.54 5.80 11.41
N ILE A 142 -3.45 5.01 11.91
CA ILE A 142 -4.41 4.24 11.09
C ILE A 142 -5.59 5.11 10.64
N PHE A 143 -6.21 5.83 11.56
CA PHE A 143 -7.45 6.57 11.30
C PHE A 143 -7.22 8.02 10.83
N GLY A 144 -5.98 8.47 10.83
CA GLY A 144 -5.61 9.87 10.59
C GLY A 144 -5.54 10.64 11.91
N GLY A 145 -4.42 11.30 12.13
CA GLY A 145 -4.12 12.09 13.31
C GLY A 145 -3.98 13.58 12.97
N ARG A 146 -3.11 14.25 13.73
CA ARG A 146 -2.81 15.66 13.55
C ARG A 146 -2.12 15.93 12.21
N TYR A 147 -2.21 17.14 11.76
CA TYR A 147 -1.79 17.65 10.45
C TYR A 147 -0.36 17.31 10.00
N ASN A 148 0.56 16.94 10.89
CA ASN A 148 1.97 16.64 10.56
C ASN A 148 2.36 15.18 10.82
N GLU A 149 1.41 14.32 11.14
CA GLU A 149 1.69 12.92 11.45
C GLU A 149 1.52 12.06 10.18
N LYS A 150 2.47 11.16 9.95
CA LYS A 150 2.34 10.16 8.89
C LYS A 150 1.15 9.25 9.17
N SER A 151 0.33 9.04 8.16
CA SER A 151 -0.79 8.09 8.24
C SER A 151 -0.53 6.82 7.41
N PHE A 152 -1.21 5.76 7.76
CA PHE A 152 -1.18 4.51 6.99
C PHE A 152 -1.64 4.71 5.54
N ALA A 153 -2.63 5.56 5.32
CA ALA A 153 -3.09 5.92 3.98
C ALA A 153 -1.98 6.58 3.14
N GLN A 154 -1.16 7.45 3.74
CA GLN A 154 -0.01 8.06 3.04
C GLN A 154 1.04 7.02 2.68
N ASP A 155 1.34 6.08 3.58
CA ASP A 155 2.27 4.99 3.29
C ASP A 155 1.74 4.07 2.19
N LEU A 156 0.44 3.77 2.19
CA LEU A 156 -0.19 3.02 1.10
C LEU A 156 -0.09 3.74 -0.25
N LEU A 157 -0.27 5.06 -0.26
CA LEU A 157 -0.14 5.86 -1.48
C LEU A 157 1.30 5.96 -1.97
N ALA A 158 2.28 5.88 -1.07
CA ALA A 158 3.71 5.96 -1.38
C ALA A 158 4.36 4.59 -1.64
N ARG A 159 3.62 3.49 -1.55
CA ARG A 159 4.17 2.14 -1.73
C ARG A 159 4.73 1.91 -3.13
N GLU A 160 5.74 1.08 -3.22
CA GLU A 160 6.39 0.71 -4.49
C GLU A 160 5.80 -0.58 -5.08
N THR A 161 5.26 -1.47 -4.25
CA THR A 161 4.64 -2.74 -4.67
C THR A 161 3.26 -2.94 -4.06
N ASN A 162 2.52 -3.93 -4.57
CA ASN A 162 1.25 -4.37 -4.00
C ASN A 162 1.43 -5.40 -2.87
N VAL A 163 2.66 -5.61 -2.38
CA VAL A 163 2.93 -6.49 -1.23
C VAL A 163 3.07 -5.66 0.04
N LEU A 164 2.26 -5.99 1.03
CA LEU A 164 2.21 -5.36 2.34
C LEU A 164 2.50 -6.41 3.40
N LEU A 165 3.40 -6.12 4.33
CA LEU A 165 3.66 -6.99 5.49
C LEU A 165 3.27 -6.28 6.78
N PHE A 166 2.32 -6.85 7.48
CA PHE A 166 1.96 -6.49 8.85
C PHE A 166 2.68 -7.45 9.80
N ASP A 167 3.81 -7.02 10.34
CA ASP A 167 4.64 -7.82 11.21
C ASP A 167 4.20 -7.65 12.67
N GLU A 168 4.23 -8.74 13.44
CA GLU A 168 3.77 -8.76 14.83
C GLU A 168 2.34 -8.22 15.01
N PHE A 169 1.45 -8.56 14.06
CA PHE A 169 0.07 -8.07 14.04
C PHE A 169 -0.74 -8.53 15.24
N ASP A 170 -0.39 -9.67 15.82
CA ASP A 170 -0.95 -10.21 17.07
C ASP A 170 -0.73 -9.29 18.29
N LYS A 171 0.31 -8.44 18.25
CA LYS A 171 0.63 -7.46 19.29
C LYS A 171 -0.10 -6.13 19.14
N ALA A 172 -0.82 -5.94 18.03
CA ALA A 172 -1.60 -4.73 17.79
C ALA A 172 -2.74 -4.59 18.81
N LEU A 173 -3.12 -3.36 19.13
CA LEU A 173 -4.31 -3.09 19.91
C LEU A 173 -5.57 -3.60 19.21
N SER A 174 -6.57 -4.04 19.97
CA SER A 174 -7.83 -4.60 19.42
C SER A 174 -8.56 -3.64 18.47
N VAL A 175 -8.44 -2.33 18.68
CA VAL A 175 -9.00 -1.31 17.79
C VAL A 175 -8.39 -1.40 16.38
N PHE A 176 -7.13 -1.81 16.24
CA PHE A 176 -6.48 -2.01 14.95
C PHE A 176 -7.05 -3.22 14.24
N HIS A 177 -7.24 -4.33 14.94
CA HIS A 177 -7.83 -5.53 14.34
C HIS A 177 -9.18 -5.20 13.71
N SER A 178 -10.04 -4.44 14.41
CA SER A 178 -11.35 -4.03 13.90
C SER A 178 -11.26 -3.15 12.65
N ALA A 179 -10.30 -2.22 12.60
CA ALA A 179 -10.08 -1.37 11.42
C ALA A 179 -9.62 -2.16 10.20
N PHE A 180 -8.78 -3.17 10.40
CA PHE A 180 -8.26 -3.99 9.30
C PHE A 180 -9.27 -5.01 8.77
N TYR A 181 -10.29 -5.40 9.52
CA TYR A 181 -11.37 -6.22 8.97
C TYR A 181 -12.02 -5.57 7.75
N GLN A 182 -12.28 -4.27 7.80
CA GLN A 182 -12.85 -3.55 6.66
C GLN A 182 -11.90 -3.44 5.47
N LEU A 183 -10.59 -3.46 5.71
CA LEU A 183 -9.58 -3.42 4.66
C LEU A 183 -9.43 -4.78 3.95
N PHE A 184 -9.71 -5.88 4.66
CA PHE A 184 -9.55 -7.24 4.16
C PHE A 184 -10.80 -7.80 3.46
N ASP A 185 -11.97 -7.19 3.71
CA ASP A 185 -13.24 -7.52 3.06
C ASP A 185 -13.38 -6.90 1.67
#